data_09f66ffc2dda43163bfaf2cc445d954d
#
_entry.id   09f66ffc2dda43163bfaf2cc445d954d
#
_cell.length_a   1.000
_cell.length_b   1.000
_cell.length_c   1.000
_cell.angle_alpha   90.00
_cell.angle_beta   90.00
_cell.angle_gamma   90.00
#
_symmetry.space_group_name_H-M   'P 1'
#
loop_
_entity.id
_entity.type
_entity.pdbx_description
1 polymer ?
#
loop_
_entity_poly.entity_id
_entity_poly.type
_entity_poly.pdbx_seq_one_letter_code
_entity_poly.pdbx_strand_id
1 'polypeptide(L)'
;QFDNVLGWYYYIKILYDNNIMRILSWDIGINNLSYCLLEKDNSVSGFKIIEWDIIDVSSETKKTTDILYNIPIELDKRKDKNFFAVDYVLIENQPSLKNPKMKSVQMGVYCYFLMRGLIDSSINNSSIKDIIFISARCKLTIYDGPEVVLTVKSKYTQRKKLAIAHTKYFLKHYDELSNFMLSHKKKDDLCDSFLQALYYLKVKINKEKRPKKPRKTKKKKEDQEPKSEPE
;
A
#
# COMPACT_ATOMS: atom_id res chain seq x y z
N GLN A 1 -12.70 36.58 2.96
CA GLN A 1 -13.19 35.18 2.82
C GLN A 1 -12.92 34.59 1.43
N PHE A 2 -12.54 35.39 0.42
CA PHE A 2 -12.21 34.88 -0.96
C PHE A 2 -10.75 34.48 -1.14
N ASP A 3 -9.83 34.95 -0.32
CA ASP A 3 -8.38 34.67 -0.49
C ASP A 3 -7.97 33.24 -0.14
N ASN A 4 -8.75 32.54 0.69
CA ASN A 4 -8.47 31.15 1.06
C ASN A 4 -8.78 30.16 -0.06
N VAL A 5 -9.79 30.42 -0.91
CA VAL A 5 -10.20 29.49 -1.98
C VAL A 5 -9.17 29.52 -3.12
N LEU A 6 -8.62 30.69 -3.46
CA LEU A 6 -7.56 30.82 -4.44
C LEU A 6 -6.24 30.19 -3.96
N GLY A 7 -5.91 30.31 -2.69
CA GLY A 7 -4.74 29.66 -2.08
C GLY A 7 -4.83 28.13 -2.14
N TRP A 8 -6.01 27.57 -1.84
CA TRP A 8 -6.27 26.12 -1.98
C TRP A 8 -6.26 25.66 -3.44
N TYR A 9 -6.82 26.45 -4.37
CA TYR A 9 -6.78 26.12 -5.80
C TYR A 9 -5.35 26.12 -6.36
N TYR A 10 -4.52 27.11 -6.00
CA TYR A 10 -3.10 27.15 -6.36
C TYR A 10 -2.31 26.02 -5.70
N TYR A 11 -2.57 25.70 -4.44
CA TYR A 11 -1.93 24.59 -3.73
C TYR A 11 -2.29 23.24 -4.37
N ILE A 12 -3.56 23.01 -4.69
CA ILE A 12 -4.03 21.83 -5.41
C ILE A 12 -3.42 21.78 -6.82
N LYS A 13 -3.36 22.90 -7.53
CA LYS A 13 -2.76 22.98 -8.87
C LYS A 13 -1.26 22.69 -8.83
N ILE A 14 -0.53 23.18 -7.84
CA ILE A 14 0.91 22.87 -7.66
C ILE A 14 1.10 21.38 -7.33
N LEU A 15 0.20 20.75 -6.58
CA LEU A 15 0.22 19.31 -6.33
C LEU A 15 -0.07 18.50 -7.61
N TYR A 16 -0.96 18.96 -8.46
CA TYR A 16 -1.28 18.33 -9.76
C TYR A 16 -0.16 18.50 -10.79
N ASP A 17 0.45 19.69 -10.87
CA ASP A 17 1.51 20.00 -11.85
C ASP A 17 2.85 19.31 -11.50
N ASN A 18 3.08 18.90 -10.23
CA ASN A 18 4.31 18.21 -9.81
C ASN A 18 4.27 16.68 -9.92
N ASN A 19 3.19 16.10 -10.43
CA ASN A 19 3.06 14.63 -10.57
C ASN A 19 3.45 13.86 -9.28
N ILE A 20 3.06 14.43 -8.13
CA ILE A 20 3.33 13.86 -6.80
C ILE A 20 2.43 12.63 -6.63
N MET A 21 3.04 11.45 -6.61
CA MET A 21 2.33 10.19 -6.36
C MET A 21 2.40 9.85 -4.88
N ARG A 22 1.24 9.66 -4.24
CA ARG A 22 1.11 9.21 -2.85
C ARG A 22 0.53 7.81 -2.76
N ILE A 23 1.10 7.00 -1.90
CA ILE A 23 0.73 5.61 -1.70
C ILE A 23 0.56 5.36 -0.21
N LEU A 24 -0.63 4.88 0.19
CA LEU A 24 -0.90 4.41 1.54
C LEU A 24 -0.90 2.88 1.54
N SER A 25 0.01 2.28 2.26
CA SER A 25 0.22 0.83 2.29
C SER A 25 -0.08 0.26 3.66
N TRP A 26 -0.83 -0.85 3.70
CA TRP A 26 -1.27 -1.54 4.90
C TRP A 26 -0.69 -2.95 4.98
N ASP A 27 0.05 -3.25 6.05
CA ASP A 27 0.39 -4.61 6.46
C ASP A 27 -0.64 -5.08 7.49
N ILE A 28 -1.30 -6.22 7.24
CA ILE A 28 -2.50 -6.62 7.96
C ILE A 28 -2.16 -7.33 9.27
N GLY A 29 -2.60 -6.74 10.36
CA GLY A 29 -2.48 -7.27 11.73
C GLY A 29 -3.68 -6.88 12.58
N ILE A 30 -3.94 -7.59 13.68
CA ILE A 30 -4.99 -7.25 14.65
C ILE A 30 -4.43 -6.30 15.70
N ASN A 31 -3.37 -6.69 16.40
CA ASN A 31 -2.70 -5.84 17.38
C ASN A 31 -1.68 -4.88 16.73
N ASN A 32 -1.28 -5.17 15.51
CA ASN A 32 -0.24 -4.41 14.79
C ASN A 32 -0.68 -4.22 13.33
N LEU A 33 -1.79 -3.53 13.12
CA LEU A 33 -2.19 -3.07 11.80
C LEU A 33 -1.26 -1.91 11.44
N SER A 34 -0.21 -2.20 10.67
CA SER A 34 0.77 -1.16 10.34
C SER A 34 0.48 -0.49 9.02
N TYR A 35 0.81 0.80 8.92
CA TYR A 35 0.67 1.54 7.69
C TYR A 35 1.89 2.43 7.41
N CYS A 36 2.09 2.71 6.13
CA CYS A 36 3.06 3.69 5.64
C CYS A 36 2.42 4.52 4.52
N LEU A 37 2.34 5.84 4.72
CA LEU A 37 2.01 6.79 3.68
C LEU A 37 3.31 7.33 3.08
N LEU A 38 3.54 6.99 1.83
CA LEU A 38 4.75 7.27 1.10
C LEU A 38 4.43 8.17 -0.09
N GLU A 39 5.23 9.23 -0.24
CA GLU A 39 5.16 10.17 -1.36
C GLU A 39 6.35 9.97 -2.28
N LYS A 40 6.12 10.01 -3.59
CA LYS A 40 7.20 10.08 -4.57
C LYS A 40 7.93 11.41 -4.42
N ASP A 41 9.24 11.35 -4.30
CA ASP A 41 10.10 12.51 -4.20
C ASP A 41 11.18 12.52 -5.29
N ASN A 42 11.68 13.69 -5.62
CA ASN A 42 12.80 13.89 -6.58
C ASN A 42 14.17 13.81 -5.90
N SER A 43 14.23 13.51 -4.60
CA SER A 43 15.48 13.27 -3.87
C SER A 43 16.20 12.02 -4.36
N VAL A 44 17.44 11.82 -3.91
CA VAL A 44 18.27 10.63 -4.23
C VAL A 44 17.58 9.33 -3.83
N SER A 45 16.81 9.32 -2.74
CA SER A 45 16.02 8.17 -2.30
C SER A 45 14.80 7.89 -3.18
N GLY A 46 14.25 8.92 -3.84
CA GLY A 46 13.07 8.86 -4.68
C GLY A 46 11.75 8.76 -3.90
N PHE A 47 11.77 8.92 -2.57
CA PHE A 47 10.60 8.86 -1.71
C PHE A 47 10.72 9.73 -0.46
N LYS A 48 9.56 10.10 0.08
CA LYS A 48 9.41 10.73 1.41
C LYS A 48 8.35 9.96 2.19
N ILE A 49 8.62 9.61 3.45
CA ILE A 49 7.62 9.06 4.37
C ILE A 49 6.87 10.22 4.99
N ILE A 50 5.55 10.26 4.82
CA ILE A 50 4.67 11.30 5.35
C ILE A 50 4.09 10.87 6.69
N GLU A 51 3.60 9.61 6.76
CA GLU A 51 3.04 9.01 7.97
C GLU A 51 3.48 7.53 8.03
N TRP A 52 3.79 7.05 9.22
CA TRP A 52 4.23 5.67 9.43
C TRP A 52 3.98 5.25 10.86
N ASP A 53 3.09 4.28 11.09
CA ASP A 53 2.70 3.90 12.46
C ASP A 53 2.03 2.52 12.49
N ILE A 54 1.67 2.09 13.71
CA ILE A 54 0.94 0.85 14.02
C ILE A 54 -0.34 1.19 14.76
N ILE A 55 -1.43 0.52 14.39
CA ILE A 55 -2.75 0.66 15.01
C ILE A 55 -3.13 -0.67 15.65
N ASP A 56 -3.65 -0.63 16.87
CA ASP A 56 -4.28 -1.77 17.52
C ASP A 56 -5.79 -1.73 17.26
N VAL A 57 -6.31 -2.75 16.57
CA VAL A 57 -7.75 -2.92 16.31
C VAL A 57 -8.31 -4.13 17.06
N SER A 58 -7.55 -4.67 18.01
CA SER A 58 -7.99 -5.79 18.84
C SER A 58 -9.23 -5.46 19.70
N SER A 59 -9.88 -6.48 20.21
CA SER A 59 -10.94 -6.36 21.21
C SER A 59 -10.71 -7.34 22.34
N GLU A 60 -11.24 -7.03 23.53
CA GLU A 60 -11.17 -7.90 24.70
C GLU A 60 -11.83 -9.28 24.44
N THR A 61 -12.93 -9.28 23.71
CA THR A 61 -13.67 -10.51 23.37
C THR A 61 -12.94 -11.39 22.37
N LYS A 62 -11.99 -10.83 21.63
CA LYS A 62 -11.29 -11.47 20.50
C LYS A 62 -12.23 -11.99 19.40
N LYS A 63 -13.51 -11.60 19.39
CA LYS A 63 -14.45 -11.93 18.32
C LYS A 63 -14.13 -11.15 17.06
N THR A 64 -14.29 -11.80 15.92
CA THR A 64 -14.01 -11.16 14.61
C THR A 64 -14.92 -9.95 14.37
N THR A 65 -16.19 -10.03 14.78
CA THR A 65 -17.16 -8.93 14.68
C THR A 65 -16.71 -7.66 15.39
N ASP A 66 -16.17 -7.81 16.61
CA ASP A 66 -15.75 -6.66 17.41
C ASP A 66 -14.45 -6.04 16.87
N ILE A 67 -13.55 -6.87 16.35
CA ILE A 67 -12.35 -6.41 15.65
C ILE A 67 -12.75 -5.62 14.39
N LEU A 68 -13.71 -6.13 13.60
CA LEU A 68 -14.21 -5.45 12.41
C LEU A 68 -14.92 -4.13 12.75
N TYR A 69 -15.60 -4.07 13.88
CA TYR A 69 -16.21 -2.84 14.39
C TYR A 69 -15.16 -1.80 14.79
N ASN A 70 -14.05 -2.22 15.40
CA ASN A 70 -12.96 -1.33 15.80
C ASN A 70 -12.20 -0.71 14.61
N ILE A 71 -12.11 -1.41 13.47
CA ILE A 71 -11.36 -0.89 12.30
C ILE A 71 -11.81 0.52 11.89
N PRO A 72 -13.07 0.77 11.51
CA PRO A 72 -13.47 2.11 11.11
C PRO A 72 -13.32 3.14 12.22
N ILE A 73 -13.52 2.77 13.48
CA ILE A 73 -13.35 3.67 14.63
C ILE A 73 -11.89 4.11 14.74
N GLU A 74 -10.95 3.19 14.69
CA GLU A 74 -9.53 3.49 14.81
C GLU A 74 -8.98 4.25 13.60
N LEU A 75 -9.50 3.99 12.41
CA LEU A 75 -9.14 4.73 11.19
C LEU A 75 -9.76 6.12 11.18
N ASP A 76 -11.01 6.28 11.64
CA ASP A 76 -11.67 7.59 11.73
C ASP A 76 -11.00 8.53 12.75
N LYS A 77 -10.38 8.00 13.82
CA LYS A 77 -9.57 8.80 14.77
C LYS A 77 -8.34 9.43 14.11
N ARG A 78 -7.97 8.98 12.91
CA ARG A 78 -6.77 9.39 12.16
C ARG A 78 -7.11 10.07 10.83
N LYS A 79 -8.29 10.65 10.69
CA LYS A 79 -8.73 11.35 9.45
C LYS A 79 -7.80 12.50 9.05
N ASP A 80 -7.20 13.16 10.04
CA ASP A 80 -6.22 14.23 9.87
C ASP A 80 -4.89 13.77 9.27
N LYS A 81 -4.62 12.45 9.25
CA LYS A 81 -3.41 11.84 8.70
C LYS A 81 -3.39 11.72 7.17
N ASN A 82 -4.25 12.43 6.46
CA ASN A 82 -4.30 12.47 4.99
C ASN A 82 -4.53 11.10 4.30
N PHE A 83 -5.20 10.16 4.97
CA PHE A 83 -5.45 8.82 4.42
C PHE A 83 -6.26 8.81 3.12
N PHE A 84 -7.01 9.87 2.86
CA PHE A 84 -7.78 10.01 1.62
C PHE A 84 -7.08 10.86 0.56
N ALA A 85 -6.05 11.62 0.93
CA ALA A 85 -5.26 12.45 0.01
C ALA A 85 -4.11 11.64 -0.63
N VAL A 86 -4.43 10.45 -1.16
CA VAL A 86 -3.47 9.51 -1.77
C VAL A 86 -3.99 8.98 -3.10
N ASP A 87 -3.09 8.59 -4.01
CA ASP A 87 -3.47 8.02 -5.31
C ASP A 87 -3.86 6.55 -5.21
N TYR A 88 -3.15 5.79 -4.37
CA TYR A 88 -3.33 4.34 -4.25
C TYR A 88 -3.33 3.89 -2.80
N VAL A 89 -4.27 3.02 -2.46
CA VAL A 89 -4.27 2.28 -1.21
C VAL A 89 -3.85 0.85 -1.49
N LEU A 90 -2.77 0.40 -0.85
CA LEU A 90 -2.26 -0.96 -0.96
C LEU A 90 -2.61 -1.74 0.30
N ILE A 91 -3.11 -2.94 0.14
CA ILE A 91 -3.47 -3.83 1.24
C ILE A 91 -2.80 -5.18 1.03
N GLU A 92 -2.05 -5.66 2.03
CA GLU A 92 -1.45 -6.99 1.93
C GLU A 92 -2.51 -8.07 1.76
N ASN A 93 -2.32 -8.94 0.76
CA ASN A 93 -3.25 -10.03 0.51
C ASN A 93 -3.00 -11.21 1.46
N GLN A 94 -3.96 -11.44 2.35
CA GLN A 94 -3.92 -12.51 3.34
C GLN A 94 -4.48 -13.83 2.77
N PRO A 95 -3.86 -14.98 3.07
CA PRO A 95 -4.35 -16.28 2.64
C PRO A 95 -5.64 -16.66 3.36
N SER A 96 -6.69 -17.00 2.61
CA SER A 96 -8.02 -17.27 3.15
C SER A 96 -8.07 -18.51 4.06
N LEU A 97 -7.37 -19.58 3.66
CA LEU A 97 -7.45 -20.88 4.37
C LEU A 97 -6.57 -20.95 5.64
N LYS A 98 -5.43 -20.22 5.64
CA LYS A 98 -4.47 -20.32 6.75
C LYS A 98 -4.86 -19.45 7.95
N ASN A 99 -5.44 -18.30 7.70
CA ASN A 99 -5.86 -17.37 8.74
C ASN A 99 -7.10 -16.59 8.33
N PRO A 100 -8.30 -17.17 8.45
CA PRO A 100 -9.54 -16.55 8.02
C PRO A 100 -9.85 -15.24 8.79
N LYS A 101 -9.44 -15.15 10.06
CA LYS A 101 -9.61 -13.92 10.84
C LYS A 101 -8.81 -12.75 10.27
N MET A 102 -7.55 -12.98 9.88
CA MET A 102 -6.74 -11.95 9.20
C MET A 102 -7.31 -11.58 7.84
N LYS A 103 -7.91 -12.54 7.12
CA LYS A 103 -8.62 -12.25 5.88
C LYS A 103 -9.84 -11.35 6.11
N SER A 104 -10.57 -11.55 7.21
CA SER A 104 -11.67 -10.66 7.60
C SER A 104 -11.18 -9.24 7.91
N VAL A 105 -10.08 -9.11 8.66
CA VAL A 105 -9.45 -7.79 8.94
C VAL A 105 -9.03 -7.09 7.64
N GLN A 106 -8.39 -7.82 6.72
CA GLN A 106 -8.05 -7.31 5.39
C GLN A 106 -9.29 -6.75 4.67
N MET A 107 -10.39 -7.49 4.68
CA MET A 107 -11.63 -7.03 4.03
C MET A 107 -12.27 -5.85 4.78
N GLY A 108 -12.15 -5.79 6.11
CA GLY A 108 -12.60 -4.64 6.90
C GLY A 108 -11.86 -3.35 6.50
N VAL A 109 -10.53 -3.41 6.36
CA VAL A 109 -9.72 -2.28 5.88
C VAL A 109 -10.08 -1.92 4.43
N TYR A 110 -10.25 -2.92 3.56
CA TYR A 110 -10.69 -2.70 2.18
C TYR A 110 -12.05 -1.99 2.10
N CYS A 111 -13.05 -2.48 2.85
CA CYS A 111 -14.40 -1.90 2.86
C CYS A 111 -14.39 -0.46 3.40
N TYR A 112 -13.56 -0.15 4.39
CA TYR A 112 -13.41 1.21 4.88
C TYR A 112 -12.97 2.17 3.76
N PHE A 113 -11.90 1.86 3.04
CA PHE A 113 -11.42 2.70 1.95
C PHE A 113 -12.33 2.67 0.73
N LEU A 114 -13.02 1.56 0.45
CA LEU A 114 -14.03 1.47 -0.59
C LEU A 114 -15.17 2.46 -0.33
N MET A 115 -15.74 2.42 0.87
CA MET A 115 -16.88 3.28 1.23
C MET A 115 -16.45 4.74 1.36
N ARG A 116 -15.46 5.03 2.24
CA ARG A 116 -15.04 6.40 2.56
C ARG A 116 -14.20 7.04 1.46
N GLY A 117 -13.38 6.26 0.76
CA GLY A 117 -12.40 6.76 -0.20
C GLY A 117 -12.88 6.79 -1.65
N LEU A 118 -13.67 5.82 -2.09
CA LEU A 118 -14.14 5.75 -3.48
C LEU A 118 -15.61 6.13 -3.61
N ILE A 119 -16.52 5.57 -2.79
CA ILE A 119 -17.96 5.83 -2.91
C ILE A 119 -18.29 7.22 -2.38
N ASP A 120 -17.88 7.53 -1.15
CA ASP A 120 -18.09 8.82 -0.50
C ASP A 120 -16.96 9.82 -0.78
N SER A 121 -16.29 9.70 -1.93
CA SER A 121 -15.08 10.47 -2.26
C SER A 121 -15.27 11.97 -2.20
N SER A 122 -16.40 12.48 -2.66
CA SER A 122 -16.74 13.91 -2.62
C SER A 122 -16.95 14.43 -1.19
N ILE A 123 -17.51 13.61 -0.30
CA ILE A 123 -17.75 13.96 1.12
C ILE A 123 -16.43 14.03 1.89
N ASN A 124 -15.52 13.10 1.59
CA ASN A 124 -14.24 12.97 2.30
C ASN A 124 -13.08 13.68 1.58
N ASN A 125 -13.31 14.41 0.49
CA ASN A 125 -12.29 15.03 -0.35
C ASN A 125 -11.20 14.03 -0.76
N SER A 126 -11.60 12.81 -1.13
CA SER A 126 -10.69 11.73 -1.44
C SER A 126 -10.13 11.84 -2.86
N SER A 127 -8.83 11.62 -3.00
CA SER A 127 -8.12 11.52 -4.29
C SER A 127 -7.77 10.08 -4.66
N ILE A 128 -8.26 9.08 -3.91
CA ILE A 128 -7.97 7.67 -4.14
C ILE A 128 -8.45 7.24 -5.53
N LYS A 129 -7.52 6.72 -6.34
CA LYS A 129 -7.79 6.21 -7.69
C LYS A 129 -8.10 4.72 -7.70
N ASP A 130 -7.46 3.96 -6.78
CA ASP A 130 -7.62 2.51 -6.72
C ASP A 130 -7.18 1.94 -5.36
N ILE A 131 -7.79 0.80 -4.99
CA ILE A 131 -7.43 0.00 -3.80
C ILE A 131 -6.93 -1.35 -4.29
N ILE A 132 -5.67 -1.68 -4.00
CA ILE A 132 -4.96 -2.78 -4.63
C ILE A 132 -4.52 -3.82 -3.59
N PHE A 133 -4.89 -5.08 -3.80
CA PHE A 133 -4.31 -6.17 -3.03
C PHE A 133 -2.92 -6.53 -3.55
N ILE A 134 -1.93 -6.55 -2.67
CA ILE A 134 -0.54 -6.81 -3.02
C ILE A 134 -0.02 -8.07 -2.32
N SER A 135 0.81 -8.83 -3.00
CA SER A 135 1.39 -10.05 -2.44
C SER A 135 2.47 -9.71 -1.41
N ALA A 136 2.44 -10.38 -0.25
CA ALA A 136 3.50 -10.30 0.77
C ALA A 136 4.91 -10.62 0.24
N ARG A 137 5.03 -11.34 -0.88
CA ARG A 137 6.32 -11.69 -1.48
C ARG A 137 7.03 -10.50 -2.12
N CYS A 138 6.29 -9.45 -2.49
CA CYS A 138 6.84 -8.30 -3.20
C CYS A 138 7.79 -7.45 -2.34
N LYS A 139 7.56 -7.40 -1.02
CA LYS A 139 8.27 -6.52 -0.07
C LYS A 139 9.79 -6.65 -0.14
N LEU A 140 10.30 -7.87 -0.20
CA LEU A 140 11.74 -8.13 -0.16
C LEU A 140 12.43 -8.09 -1.54
N THR A 141 11.67 -7.99 -2.63
CA THR A 141 12.23 -8.06 -3.99
C THR A 141 12.83 -6.74 -4.49
N ILE A 142 12.59 -5.65 -3.79
CA ILE A 142 13.06 -4.31 -4.19
C ILE A 142 14.46 -4.00 -3.69
N TYR A 143 15.01 -4.85 -2.83
CA TYR A 143 16.33 -4.63 -2.24
C TYR A 143 17.42 -4.76 -3.31
N ASP A 144 18.23 -3.74 -3.38
CA ASP A 144 19.36 -3.60 -4.32
C ASP A 144 20.69 -3.32 -3.59
N GLY A 145 20.70 -3.53 -2.28
CA GLY A 145 21.90 -3.33 -1.43
C GLY A 145 22.78 -4.58 -1.32
N PRO A 146 23.80 -4.53 -0.45
CA PRO A 146 24.70 -5.65 -0.17
C PRO A 146 23.96 -6.87 0.38
N GLU A 147 24.47 -8.07 0.10
CA GLU A 147 23.89 -9.30 0.61
C GLU A 147 23.79 -9.30 2.14
N VAL A 148 22.61 -9.68 2.67
CA VAL A 148 22.36 -9.78 4.11
C VAL A 148 22.54 -11.22 4.56
N VAL A 149 23.67 -11.53 5.18
CA VAL A 149 23.97 -12.86 5.73
C VAL A 149 23.21 -13.05 7.04
N LEU A 150 22.40 -14.11 7.13
CA LEU A 150 21.62 -14.47 8.31
C LEU A 150 21.93 -15.89 8.77
N THR A 151 22.19 -16.05 10.07
CA THR A 151 22.52 -17.36 10.69
C THR A 151 21.30 -18.12 11.20
N VAL A 152 20.07 -17.55 11.08
CA VAL A 152 18.84 -18.15 11.61
C VAL A 152 18.26 -19.18 10.65
N LYS A 153 17.82 -20.34 11.18
CA LYS A 153 17.29 -21.46 10.38
C LYS A 153 15.83 -21.24 9.93
N SER A 154 15.00 -20.60 10.73
CA SER A 154 13.59 -20.40 10.43
C SER A 154 13.40 -19.40 9.28
N LYS A 155 12.77 -19.83 8.17
CA LYS A 155 12.42 -18.95 7.04
C LYS A 155 11.55 -17.78 7.45
N TYR A 156 10.67 -17.95 8.42
CA TYR A 156 9.83 -16.88 8.96
C TYR A 156 10.70 -15.81 9.65
N THR A 157 11.59 -16.24 10.55
CA THR A 157 12.51 -15.32 11.23
C THR A 157 13.51 -14.66 10.26
N GLN A 158 13.95 -15.38 9.22
CA GLN A 158 14.79 -14.80 8.17
C GLN A 158 14.08 -13.64 7.48
N ARG A 159 12.81 -13.82 7.04
CA ARG A 159 12.04 -12.77 6.38
C ARG A 159 11.89 -11.52 7.24
N LYS A 160 11.59 -11.67 8.53
CA LYS A 160 11.51 -10.54 9.48
C LYS A 160 12.83 -9.79 9.60
N LYS A 161 13.94 -10.52 9.75
CA LYS A 161 15.27 -9.90 9.83
C LYS A 161 15.66 -9.22 8.51
N LEU A 162 15.33 -9.82 7.37
CA LEU A 162 15.55 -9.21 6.06
C LEU A 162 14.73 -7.92 5.90
N ALA A 163 13.44 -7.92 6.27
CA ALA A 163 12.62 -6.71 6.20
C ALA A 163 13.24 -5.55 6.99
N ILE A 164 13.70 -5.81 8.22
CA ILE A 164 14.39 -4.80 9.05
C ILE A 164 15.72 -4.36 8.40
N ALA A 165 16.53 -5.28 7.91
CA ALA A 165 17.83 -4.95 7.29
C ALA A 165 17.64 -4.13 5.99
N HIS A 166 16.68 -4.52 5.14
CA HIS A 166 16.37 -3.80 3.91
C HIS A 166 15.83 -2.39 4.21
N THR A 167 14.94 -2.26 5.20
CA THR A 167 14.43 -0.95 5.61
C THR A 167 15.55 -0.05 6.12
N LYS A 168 16.45 -0.56 6.97
CA LYS A 168 17.64 0.20 7.43
C LYS A 168 18.49 0.69 6.25
N TYR A 169 18.69 -0.13 5.24
CA TYR A 169 19.45 0.25 4.06
C TYR A 169 18.78 1.42 3.31
N PHE A 170 17.48 1.37 3.11
CA PHE A 170 16.76 2.47 2.46
C PHE A 170 16.70 3.73 3.31
N LEU A 171 16.71 3.60 4.64
CA LEU A 171 16.69 4.72 5.60
C LEU A 171 18.08 5.17 6.06
N LYS A 172 19.16 4.75 5.41
CA LYS A 172 20.54 5.02 5.84
C LYS A 172 20.91 6.52 5.94
N HIS A 173 20.14 7.41 5.33
CA HIS A 173 20.29 8.86 5.39
C HIS A 173 19.15 9.55 6.15
N TYR A 174 18.33 8.79 6.89
CA TYR A 174 17.16 9.26 7.62
C TYR A 174 17.21 8.76 9.07
N ASP A 175 18.12 9.33 9.87
CA ASP A 175 18.39 8.86 11.23
C ASP A 175 17.16 8.89 12.12
N GLU A 176 16.33 9.93 12.03
CA GLU A 176 15.09 10.06 12.81
C GLU A 176 14.10 8.92 12.50
N LEU A 177 13.88 8.63 11.22
CA LEU A 177 12.99 7.54 10.78
C LEU A 177 13.55 6.16 11.14
N SER A 178 14.87 5.99 11.04
CA SER A 178 15.55 4.75 11.45
C SER A 178 15.41 4.53 12.96
N ASN A 179 15.61 5.57 13.77
CA ASN A 179 15.45 5.52 15.23
C ASN A 179 13.99 5.28 15.62
N PHE A 180 13.03 5.96 14.95
CA PHE A 180 11.61 5.73 15.13
C PHE A 180 11.26 4.25 14.90
N MET A 181 11.66 3.68 13.76
CA MET A 181 11.44 2.26 13.46
C MET A 181 12.05 1.35 14.53
N LEU A 182 13.30 1.62 14.93
CA LEU A 182 14.02 0.77 15.88
C LEU A 182 13.45 0.83 17.30
N SER A 183 12.79 1.92 17.70
CA SER A 183 12.15 2.07 19.00
C SER A 183 10.92 1.16 19.16
N HIS A 184 10.30 0.73 18.06
CA HIS A 184 9.09 -0.10 18.10
C HIS A 184 9.41 -1.57 18.41
N LYS A 185 8.62 -2.17 19.31
CA LYS A 185 8.71 -3.61 19.63
C LYS A 185 8.43 -4.49 18.38
N LYS A 186 7.48 -4.08 17.54
CA LYS A 186 7.05 -4.76 16.31
C LYS A 186 7.53 -4.03 15.06
N LYS A 187 8.84 -3.74 15.03
CA LYS A 187 9.49 -3.03 13.91
C LYS A 187 9.40 -3.76 12.57
N ASP A 188 9.28 -5.08 12.57
CA ASP A 188 9.08 -5.89 11.37
C ASP A 188 7.77 -5.56 10.65
N ASP A 189 6.68 -5.32 11.39
CA ASP A 189 5.38 -4.98 10.82
C ASP A 189 5.43 -3.56 10.19
N LEU A 190 6.10 -2.59 10.85
CA LEU A 190 6.40 -1.29 10.24
C LEU A 190 7.22 -1.41 8.95
N CYS A 191 8.31 -2.20 8.98
CA CYS A 191 9.14 -2.41 7.80
C CYS A 191 8.33 -2.99 6.64
N ASP A 192 7.41 -3.90 6.92
CA ASP A 192 6.60 -4.56 5.91
C ASP A 192 5.68 -3.57 5.19
N SER A 193 5.00 -2.68 5.90
CA SER A 193 4.15 -1.63 5.29
C SER A 193 4.96 -0.66 4.43
N PHE A 194 6.16 -0.24 4.89
CA PHE A 194 7.06 0.62 4.14
C PHE A 194 7.60 -0.03 2.86
N LEU A 195 8.15 -1.23 2.97
CA LEU A 195 8.73 -1.95 1.83
C LEU A 195 7.68 -2.27 0.76
N GLN A 196 6.44 -2.52 1.16
CA GLN A 196 5.32 -2.72 0.25
C GLN A 196 4.98 -1.45 -0.53
N ALA A 197 4.93 -0.29 0.14
CA ALA A 197 4.73 1.00 -0.50
C ALA A 197 5.86 1.32 -1.49
N LEU A 198 7.11 1.14 -1.06
CA LEU A 198 8.29 1.41 -1.88
C LEU A 198 8.37 0.50 -3.10
N TYR A 199 8.03 -0.80 -2.94
CA TYR A 199 7.93 -1.73 -4.07
C TYR A 199 6.95 -1.21 -5.13
N TYR A 200 5.74 -0.83 -4.72
CA TYR A 200 4.72 -0.38 -5.65
C TYR A 200 5.15 0.91 -6.36
N LEU A 201 5.73 1.86 -5.63
CA LEU A 201 6.27 3.09 -6.18
C LEU A 201 7.30 2.82 -7.28
N LYS A 202 8.30 1.97 -7.00
CA LYS A 202 9.34 1.57 -7.98
C LYS A 202 8.73 0.87 -9.21
N VAL A 203 7.75 -0.03 -9.02
CA VAL A 203 7.08 -0.74 -10.12
C VAL A 203 6.24 0.19 -11.00
N LYS A 204 5.52 1.14 -10.40
CA LYS A 204 4.72 2.13 -11.15
C LYS A 204 5.61 3.04 -11.99
N ILE A 205 6.65 3.62 -11.38
CA ILE A 205 7.60 4.47 -12.10
C ILE A 205 8.21 3.74 -13.30
N ASN A 206 8.59 2.46 -13.13
CA ASN A 206 9.15 1.66 -14.20
C ASN A 206 8.15 1.32 -15.31
N LYS A 207 6.87 1.16 -14.98
CA LYS A 207 5.81 0.95 -16.00
C LYS A 207 5.53 2.21 -16.81
N GLU A 208 5.53 3.38 -16.18
CA GLU A 208 5.33 4.67 -16.86
C GLU A 208 6.45 4.99 -17.82
N LYS A 209 7.69 4.58 -17.53
CA LYS A 209 8.87 4.76 -18.40
C LYS A 209 8.92 3.79 -19.60
N ARG A 210 8.12 2.71 -19.60
CA ARG A 210 8.11 1.74 -20.72
C ARG A 210 7.15 2.21 -21.80
N PRO A 211 7.57 2.27 -23.09
CA PRO A 211 6.67 2.57 -24.19
C PRO A 211 5.55 1.53 -24.25
N LYS A 212 4.31 1.99 -24.39
CA LYS A 212 3.14 1.10 -24.50
C LYS A 212 3.31 0.23 -25.75
N LYS A 213 3.47 -1.10 -25.60
CA LYS A 213 3.44 -2.03 -26.73
C LYS A 213 2.09 -1.92 -27.44
N PRO A 214 2.06 -1.84 -28.78
CA PRO A 214 0.80 -1.81 -29.52
C PRO A 214 -0.04 -3.03 -29.19
N ARG A 215 -1.31 -2.81 -28.93
CA ARG A 215 -2.28 -3.86 -28.62
C ARG A 215 -2.38 -4.78 -29.82
N LYS A 216 -1.98 -6.05 -29.71
CA LYS A 216 -2.24 -7.05 -30.75
C LYS A 216 -3.75 -7.20 -30.92
N THR A 217 -4.29 -6.71 -32.03
CA THR A 217 -5.67 -6.99 -32.43
C THR A 217 -5.81 -8.50 -32.61
N LYS A 218 -6.71 -9.12 -31.83
CA LYS A 218 -7.10 -10.51 -32.05
C LYS A 218 -7.74 -10.56 -33.45
N LYS A 219 -7.12 -11.25 -34.41
CA LYS A 219 -7.77 -11.62 -35.67
C LYS A 219 -9.02 -12.44 -35.32
N LYS A 220 -10.19 -11.95 -35.72
CA LYS A 220 -11.43 -12.77 -35.73
C LYS A 220 -11.12 -13.99 -36.57
N LYS A 221 -11.35 -15.18 -36.03
CA LYS A 221 -11.49 -16.40 -36.84
C LYS A 221 -12.78 -16.21 -37.64
N GLU A 222 -12.67 -16.19 -38.96
CA GLU A 222 -13.80 -16.35 -39.86
C GLU A 222 -14.35 -17.77 -39.68
N ASP A 223 -15.62 -17.84 -39.30
CA ASP A 223 -16.35 -19.12 -39.23
C ASP A 223 -16.48 -19.67 -40.64
N GLN A 224 -15.86 -20.83 -40.93
CA GLN A 224 -16.06 -21.57 -42.13
C GLN A 224 -17.43 -22.25 -42.05
N GLU A 225 -18.33 -21.89 -42.98
CA GLU A 225 -19.61 -22.56 -43.20
C GLU A 225 -19.38 -24.04 -43.53
N PRO A 226 -20.22 -24.96 -43.03
CA PRO A 226 -20.13 -26.38 -43.42
C PRO A 226 -20.59 -26.55 -44.85
N LYS A 227 -19.72 -27.16 -45.65
CA LYS A 227 -20.07 -27.59 -47.02
C LYS A 227 -21.12 -28.68 -46.93
N SER A 228 -22.29 -28.45 -47.59
CA SER A 228 -23.31 -29.43 -47.86
C SER A 228 -22.77 -30.48 -48.85
N GLU A 229 -22.87 -31.77 -48.49
CA GLU A 229 -22.66 -32.89 -49.40
C GLU A 229 -23.87 -33.03 -50.37
N PRO A 230 -23.63 -33.31 -51.66
CA PRO A 230 -24.70 -33.66 -52.59
C PRO A 230 -25.07 -35.17 -52.51
N GLU A 231 -26.34 -35.42 -52.69
CA GLU A 231 -26.94 -36.76 -52.84
C GLU A 231 -26.34 -37.62 -53.98
#